data_6e6d6027dd3eb982a421a2d9993022a1
#
_entry.id   6e6d6027dd3eb982a421a2d9993022a1
#
_cell.length_a   1.000
_cell.length_b   1.000
_cell.length_c   1.000
_cell.angle_alpha   90.00
_cell.angle_beta   90.00
_cell.angle_gamma   90.00
#
_symmetry.space_group_name_H-M   'P 1'
#
loop_
_entity.id
_entity.type
_entity.pdbx_description
1 polymer ?
#
loop_
_entity_poly.entity_id
_entity_poly.type
_entity_poly.pdbx_seq_one_letter_code
_entity_poly.pdbx_strand_id
1 'polypeptide(L)'
;MEEELGVDIETLIDEFEYIPGYFHLEMNLNFESCTPPHLRRRDIKLKRETLQFQLEVDSSFQHCGIRNLLGVFSFYLDEVDKAKEIFLNICNQDPNNLNAWSNLAFVYDRLNMEEEASKCVDKISHLMKLDTHGDSNESRLNAARCLAEQGYAHAFDVGQMTDKDNMEKLVAGISLCDKAVVYGKHKISIEEKRSWFFTMASLCMRLDEILIKKEKGENKRLPFYNKTLMLLREAAKSSNNHYKALSWCYIGMMLDKQFTFSTTPMGIHDYGFSGTDPLDCFSKAIEIGKGDPLILNRLAKIFHFLGKQEMATGICNMALSALQDPKLNWQAYCTRSQIYFWMYVRDLERAKLGLGGLPDRTLLTNAKSDLESVIDVYPCLKTYLEMGQVCYYMGVDAVQELMLIDEDSVNHALVCIAKATEYDLGNTLPELQLLKGKCLQVKGEEQNASECFKKAIELESKDSPATETFRHLMEVLLSLYSQSKIDAETLIQEVEFWVKEAQTKYEVESVSHELQTVCRNNTAEIVSLCKAMIAAGKMDLVRLLFQSINGKKPRPKMSFRSASF
;
A
#
# COMPACT_ATOMS: atom_id res chain seq x y z
N MET A 1 30.52 50.21 -7.51
CA MET A 1 29.99 49.07 -8.27
C MET A 1 30.44 47.85 -7.50
N GLU A 2 29.64 47.50 -6.53
CA GLU A 2 29.77 46.20 -5.85
C GLU A 2 29.09 45.16 -6.74
N GLU A 3 29.90 44.28 -7.28
CA GLU A 3 29.41 43.06 -7.90
C GLU A 3 28.63 42.32 -6.85
N GLU A 4 27.30 42.24 -7.00
CA GLU A 4 26.48 41.22 -6.31
C GLU A 4 26.99 39.86 -6.82
N LEU A 5 27.87 39.25 -6.04
CA LEU A 5 28.20 37.84 -6.16
C LEU A 5 26.88 37.08 -6.00
N GLY A 6 26.34 36.61 -7.13
CA GLY A 6 25.25 35.63 -7.10
C GLY A 6 25.75 34.43 -6.32
N VAL A 7 25.15 34.21 -5.16
CA VAL A 7 25.47 33.02 -4.35
C VAL A 7 24.94 31.84 -5.13
N ASP A 8 25.83 30.99 -5.59
CA ASP A 8 25.49 29.78 -6.31
C ASP A 8 24.74 28.82 -5.37
N ILE A 9 23.72 28.13 -5.91
CA ILE A 9 22.93 27.14 -5.15
C ILE A 9 23.85 26.08 -4.54
N GLU A 10 24.89 25.64 -5.23
CA GLU A 10 25.83 24.65 -4.73
C GLU A 10 26.52 25.12 -3.45
N THR A 11 26.86 26.41 -3.33
CA THR A 11 27.47 26.99 -2.12
C THR A 11 26.48 27.05 -0.96
N LEU A 12 25.18 27.31 -1.24
CA LEU A 12 24.13 27.31 -0.21
C LEU A 12 23.81 25.90 0.31
N ILE A 13 23.89 24.90 -0.58
CA ILE A 13 23.65 23.49 -0.22
C ILE A 13 24.70 23.00 0.78
N ASP A 14 25.99 23.33 0.56
CA ASP A 14 27.08 22.93 1.43
C ASP A 14 26.96 23.54 2.87
N GLU A 15 26.37 24.74 3.00
CA GLU A 15 26.16 25.37 4.29
C GLU A 15 25.04 24.78 5.14
N PHE A 16 24.01 24.18 4.49
CA PHE A 16 22.79 23.71 5.21
C PHE A 16 22.71 22.21 5.41
N GLU A 17 23.62 21.42 4.88
CA GLU A 17 23.56 19.94 4.93
C GLU A 17 22.21 19.34 4.45
N TYR A 18 21.45 20.06 3.62
CA TYR A 18 20.18 19.58 3.02
C TYR A 18 19.87 20.33 1.73
N ILE A 19 19.09 19.69 0.86
CA ILE A 19 18.68 20.23 -0.45
C ILE A 19 17.17 20.43 -0.43
N PRO A 20 16.63 21.65 -0.65
CA PRO A 20 15.21 21.84 -0.85
C PRO A 20 14.68 21.12 -2.08
N GLY A 21 13.42 20.69 -2.02
CA GLY A 21 12.74 20.01 -3.12
C GLY A 21 12.66 18.50 -2.97
N TYR A 22 11.81 17.84 -3.80
CA TYR A 22 11.56 16.41 -3.71
C TYR A 22 12.24 15.61 -4.81
N PHE A 23 12.71 16.26 -5.88
CA PHE A 23 13.33 15.55 -7.02
C PHE A 23 14.68 14.92 -6.68
N HIS A 24 15.33 15.36 -5.61
CA HIS A 24 16.57 14.76 -5.09
C HIS A 24 16.34 13.61 -4.11
N LEU A 25 15.08 13.39 -3.66
CA LEU A 25 14.77 12.27 -2.78
C LEU A 25 14.77 10.96 -3.57
N GLU A 26 15.33 9.91 -3.00
CA GLU A 26 15.28 8.56 -3.57
C GLU A 26 13.86 7.99 -3.45
N MET A 27 12.99 8.36 -4.36
CA MET A 27 11.59 7.92 -4.40
C MET A 27 11.35 6.75 -5.34
N ASN A 28 12.39 6.26 -6.01
CA ASN A 28 12.32 5.20 -7.02
C ASN A 28 11.26 5.47 -8.12
N LEU A 29 11.10 6.73 -8.50
CA LEU A 29 10.16 7.17 -9.54
C LEU A 29 10.77 7.10 -10.95
N ASN A 30 12.07 6.82 -11.05
CA ASN A 30 12.79 6.83 -12.31
C ASN A 30 12.45 5.63 -13.18
N PHE A 31 12.15 5.87 -14.48
CA PHE A 31 11.73 4.84 -15.44
C PHE A 31 12.89 4.00 -16.00
N GLU A 32 14.11 4.27 -15.61
CA GLU A 32 15.31 3.55 -16.09
C GLU A 32 15.55 2.19 -15.39
N SER A 33 14.70 1.79 -14.43
CA SER A 33 14.84 0.50 -13.74
C SER A 33 14.27 -0.66 -14.56
N CYS A 34 14.59 -1.89 -14.14
CA CYS A 34 14.16 -3.14 -14.77
C CYS A 34 12.63 -3.39 -14.79
N THR A 35 11.84 -2.55 -14.11
CA THR A 35 10.37 -2.66 -14.10
C THR A 35 9.78 -2.05 -15.37
N PRO A 36 8.85 -2.73 -16.07
CA PRO A 36 8.21 -2.17 -17.25
C PRO A 36 7.57 -0.80 -16.97
N PRO A 37 7.76 0.20 -17.87
CA PRO A 37 7.29 1.57 -17.64
C PRO A 37 5.80 1.70 -17.30
N HIS A 38 4.95 0.87 -17.93
CA HIS A 38 3.50 0.90 -17.71
C HIS A 38 3.10 0.44 -16.29
N LEU A 39 3.83 -0.53 -15.71
CA LEU A 39 3.58 -0.99 -14.33
C LEU A 39 3.99 0.08 -13.33
N ARG A 40 5.10 0.77 -13.59
CA ARG A 40 5.55 1.86 -12.73
C ARG A 40 4.61 3.06 -12.76
N ARG A 41 4.12 3.44 -13.95
CA ARG A 41 3.07 4.47 -14.07
C ARG A 41 1.82 4.10 -13.30
N ARG A 42 1.41 2.82 -13.34
CA ARG A 42 0.31 2.31 -12.54
C ARG A 42 0.56 2.55 -11.05
N ASP A 43 1.72 2.15 -10.54
CA ASP A 43 2.03 2.24 -9.11
C ASP A 43 2.07 3.71 -8.64
N ILE A 44 2.61 4.63 -9.45
CA ILE A 44 2.56 6.09 -9.17
C ILE A 44 1.11 6.58 -9.12
N LYS A 45 0.25 6.17 -10.07
CA LYS A 45 -1.17 6.57 -10.08
C LYS A 45 -1.91 6.09 -8.84
N LEU A 46 -1.73 4.83 -8.45
CA LEU A 46 -2.34 4.27 -7.23
C LEU A 46 -1.90 5.01 -5.96
N LYS A 47 -0.60 5.34 -5.87
CA LYS A 47 -0.09 6.14 -4.75
C LYS A 47 -0.64 7.57 -4.76
N ARG A 48 -0.75 8.19 -5.94
CA ARG A 48 -1.37 9.51 -6.08
C ARG A 48 -2.82 9.52 -5.60
N GLU A 49 -3.62 8.54 -6.00
CA GLU A 49 -5.01 8.41 -5.51
C GLU A 49 -5.07 8.25 -3.99
N THR A 50 -4.18 7.43 -3.42
CA THR A 50 -4.07 7.26 -1.97
C THR A 50 -3.74 8.58 -1.27
N LEU A 51 -2.81 9.38 -1.82
CA LEU A 51 -2.42 10.67 -1.26
C LEU A 51 -3.51 11.73 -1.40
N GLN A 52 -4.23 11.76 -2.53
CA GLN A 52 -5.37 12.67 -2.70
C GLN A 52 -6.42 12.42 -1.64
N PHE A 53 -6.71 11.15 -1.39
CA PHE A 53 -7.62 10.74 -0.33
C PHE A 53 -7.12 11.14 1.07
N GLN A 54 -5.82 11.00 1.32
CA GLN A 54 -5.22 11.38 2.59
C GLN A 54 -5.27 12.90 2.82
N LEU A 55 -5.14 13.70 1.75
CA LEU A 55 -5.26 15.16 1.82
C LEU A 55 -6.65 15.62 2.29
N GLU A 56 -7.71 14.87 1.94
CA GLU A 56 -9.08 15.18 2.38
C GLU A 56 -9.30 14.90 3.88
N VAL A 57 -8.54 13.97 4.44
CA VAL A 57 -8.73 13.46 5.81
C VAL A 57 -7.73 14.07 6.80
N ASP A 58 -6.55 14.49 6.35
CA ASP A 58 -5.47 14.91 7.23
C ASP A 58 -5.57 16.38 7.66
N SER A 59 -4.99 16.68 8.82
CA SER A 59 -4.97 18.03 9.35
C SER A 59 -3.97 18.93 8.62
N SER A 60 -4.17 20.24 8.73
CA SER A 60 -3.48 21.32 7.99
C SER A 60 -1.94 21.29 8.00
N PHE A 61 -1.28 20.68 9.00
CA PHE A 61 0.18 20.73 9.13
C PHE A 61 0.95 19.89 8.11
N GLN A 62 0.32 18.88 7.52
CA GLN A 62 0.96 18.02 6.51
C GLN A 62 0.51 18.30 5.09
N HIS A 63 -0.43 19.23 4.89
CA HIS A 63 -1.00 19.51 3.57
C HIS A 63 0.04 19.92 2.54
N CYS A 64 1.03 20.74 2.91
CA CYS A 64 2.07 21.15 1.97
C CYS A 64 2.96 19.97 1.57
N GLY A 65 3.35 19.11 2.50
CA GLY A 65 4.12 17.89 2.21
C GLY A 65 3.39 16.94 1.27
N ILE A 66 2.09 16.70 1.52
CA ILE A 66 1.25 15.87 0.65
C ILE A 66 1.10 16.48 -0.74
N ARG A 67 0.84 17.79 -0.84
CA ARG A 67 0.70 18.48 -2.12
C ARG A 67 1.99 18.51 -2.92
N ASN A 68 3.14 18.70 -2.28
CA ASN A 68 4.44 18.58 -2.93
C ASN A 68 4.62 17.17 -3.55
N LEU A 69 4.25 16.11 -2.83
CA LEU A 69 4.27 14.74 -3.38
C LEU A 69 3.32 14.58 -4.56
N LEU A 70 2.10 15.11 -4.47
CA LEU A 70 1.12 15.06 -5.57
C LEU A 70 1.64 15.78 -6.82
N GLY A 71 2.34 16.91 -6.65
CA GLY A 71 2.99 17.64 -7.75
C GLY A 71 4.08 16.79 -8.40
N VAL A 72 4.95 16.16 -7.61
CA VAL A 72 6.01 15.27 -8.10
C VAL A 72 5.43 14.07 -8.84
N PHE A 73 4.39 13.42 -8.31
CA PHE A 73 3.73 12.30 -8.97
C PHE A 73 3.08 12.72 -10.29
N SER A 74 2.44 13.91 -10.33
CA SER A 74 1.89 14.45 -11.58
C SER A 74 2.98 14.69 -12.61
N PHE A 75 4.15 15.21 -12.22
CA PHE A 75 5.30 15.37 -13.10
C PHE A 75 5.76 14.04 -13.72
N TYR A 76 5.94 13.00 -12.91
CA TYR A 76 6.36 11.68 -13.39
C TYR A 76 5.27 10.92 -14.18
N LEU A 77 4.04 11.41 -14.16
CA LEU A 77 2.95 10.93 -15.02
C LEU A 77 2.83 11.71 -16.34
N ASP A 78 3.80 12.59 -16.64
CA ASP A 78 3.82 13.50 -17.79
C ASP A 78 2.73 14.59 -17.75
N GLU A 79 2.09 14.81 -16.59
CA GLU A 79 1.12 15.88 -16.35
C GLU A 79 1.85 17.16 -15.88
N VAL A 80 2.83 17.65 -16.67
CA VAL A 80 3.76 18.71 -16.24
C VAL A 80 3.06 20.02 -15.90
N ASP A 81 2.05 20.42 -16.68
CA ASP A 81 1.27 21.64 -16.40
C ASP A 81 0.50 21.54 -15.09
N LYS A 82 -0.04 20.38 -14.78
CA LYS A 82 -0.72 20.12 -13.49
C LYS A 82 0.27 20.15 -12.32
N ALA A 83 1.47 19.59 -12.50
CA ALA A 83 2.53 19.66 -11.50
C ALA A 83 2.90 21.13 -11.22
N LYS A 84 3.09 21.93 -12.27
CA LYS A 84 3.35 23.38 -12.18
C LYS A 84 2.23 24.10 -11.39
N GLU A 85 0.97 23.84 -11.73
CA GLU A 85 -0.19 24.43 -11.05
C GLU A 85 -0.21 24.08 -9.56
N ILE A 86 0.05 22.81 -9.21
CA ILE A 86 0.09 22.38 -7.81
C ILE A 86 1.18 23.13 -7.05
N PHE A 87 2.41 23.22 -7.57
CA PHE A 87 3.50 23.91 -6.89
C PHE A 87 3.26 25.41 -6.79
N LEU A 88 2.74 26.05 -7.83
CA LEU A 88 2.33 27.46 -7.79
C LEU A 88 1.29 27.71 -6.71
N ASN A 89 0.30 26.83 -6.58
CA ASN A 89 -0.72 26.96 -5.55
C ASN A 89 -0.13 26.85 -4.14
N ILE A 90 0.87 25.98 -3.93
CA ILE A 90 1.57 25.88 -2.65
C ILE A 90 2.35 27.17 -2.40
N CYS A 91 3.14 27.67 -3.33
CA CYS A 91 3.91 28.90 -3.20
C CYS A 91 3.04 30.13 -2.93
N ASN A 92 1.83 30.18 -3.47
CA ASN A 92 0.87 31.26 -3.21
C ASN A 92 0.25 31.17 -1.82
N GLN A 93 0.00 29.97 -1.28
CA GLN A 93 -0.58 29.75 0.03
C GLN A 93 0.47 29.83 1.15
N ASP A 94 1.66 29.32 0.90
CA ASP A 94 2.82 29.34 1.78
C ASP A 94 4.05 29.84 1.02
N PRO A 95 4.26 31.18 0.95
CA PRO A 95 5.40 31.77 0.25
C PRO A 95 6.78 31.41 0.82
N ASN A 96 6.81 30.78 1.99
CA ASN A 96 8.03 30.36 2.68
C ASN A 96 8.36 28.88 2.49
N ASN A 97 7.57 28.15 1.68
CA ASN A 97 7.78 26.72 1.43
C ASN A 97 8.95 26.47 0.47
N LEU A 98 10.10 26.15 1.02
CA LEU A 98 11.33 25.92 0.27
C LEU A 98 11.21 24.75 -0.72
N ASN A 99 10.54 23.66 -0.32
CA ASN A 99 10.36 22.50 -1.17
C ASN A 99 9.51 22.82 -2.41
N ALA A 100 8.43 23.61 -2.23
CA ALA A 100 7.56 24.00 -3.34
C ALA A 100 8.28 24.90 -4.35
N TRP A 101 9.06 25.89 -3.88
CA TRP A 101 9.86 26.74 -4.75
C TRP A 101 10.91 25.95 -5.54
N SER A 102 11.60 25.00 -4.88
CA SER A 102 12.59 24.15 -5.55
C SER A 102 11.95 23.18 -6.55
N ASN A 103 10.83 22.54 -6.16
CA ASN A 103 10.08 21.69 -7.08
C ASN A 103 9.59 22.48 -8.31
N LEU A 104 9.13 23.72 -8.09
CA LEU A 104 8.68 24.61 -9.17
C LEU A 104 9.84 25.01 -10.10
N ALA A 105 11.01 25.36 -9.54
CA ALA A 105 12.21 25.67 -10.30
C ALA A 105 12.58 24.50 -11.22
N PHE A 106 12.56 23.28 -10.70
CA PHE A 106 12.84 22.07 -11.50
C PHE A 106 11.84 21.89 -12.65
N VAL A 107 10.54 22.14 -12.40
CA VAL A 107 9.51 22.04 -13.45
C VAL A 107 9.70 23.13 -14.51
N TYR A 108 10.02 24.37 -14.11
CA TYR A 108 10.29 25.45 -15.06
C TYR A 108 11.52 25.18 -15.93
N ASP A 109 12.60 24.65 -15.34
CA ASP A 109 13.78 24.21 -16.08
C ASP A 109 13.42 23.17 -17.16
N ARG A 110 12.61 22.16 -16.81
CA ARG A 110 12.11 21.15 -17.74
C ARG A 110 11.21 21.71 -18.85
N LEU A 111 10.55 22.82 -18.61
CA LEU A 111 9.74 23.54 -19.61
C LEU A 111 10.56 24.54 -20.42
N ASN A 112 11.89 24.64 -20.23
CA ASN A 112 12.80 25.63 -20.82
C ASN A 112 12.37 27.09 -20.51
N MET A 113 11.84 27.32 -19.30
CA MET A 113 11.44 28.64 -18.80
C MET A 113 12.51 29.17 -17.83
N GLU A 114 13.69 29.47 -18.32
CA GLU A 114 14.89 29.80 -17.53
C GLU A 114 14.69 31.03 -16.62
N GLU A 115 14.02 32.08 -17.11
CA GLU A 115 13.75 33.27 -16.31
C GLU A 115 12.88 32.96 -15.07
N GLU A 116 11.86 32.12 -15.23
CA GLU A 116 10.96 31.73 -14.13
C GLU A 116 11.66 30.78 -13.16
N ALA A 117 12.48 29.88 -13.66
CA ALA A 117 13.32 29.02 -12.83
C ALA A 117 14.29 29.85 -11.98
N SER A 118 14.98 30.83 -12.58
CA SER A 118 15.89 31.76 -11.86
C SER A 118 15.18 32.53 -10.76
N LYS A 119 13.97 33.04 -10.99
CA LYS A 119 13.17 33.72 -9.95
C LYS A 119 12.86 32.80 -8.76
N CYS A 120 12.60 31.52 -9.01
CA CYS A 120 12.38 30.55 -7.93
C CYS A 120 13.67 30.32 -7.12
N VAL A 121 14.82 30.22 -7.79
CA VAL A 121 16.13 30.07 -7.17
C VAL A 121 16.48 31.29 -6.31
N ASP A 122 16.27 32.49 -6.83
CA ASP A 122 16.49 33.75 -6.08
C ASP A 122 15.60 33.79 -4.82
N LYS A 123 14.36 33.33 -4.95
CA LYS A 123 13.44 33.23 -3.80
C LYS A 123 13.93 32.24 -2.74
N ILE A 124 14.42 31.08 -3.14
CA ILE A 124 15.01 30.08 -2.23
C ILE A 124 16.22 30.69 -1.53
N SER A 125 17.13 31.30 -2.29
CA SER A 125 18.32 31.97 -1.76
C SER A 125 17.95 33.04 -0.73
N HIS A 126 16.92 33.84 -1.01
CA HIS A 126 16.43 34.86 -0.07
C HIS A 126 15.86 34.22 1.21
N LEU A 127 15.09 33.14 1.11
CA LEU A 127 14.49 32.44 2.27
C LEU A 127 15.53 31.69 3.10
N MET A 128 16.66 31.28 2.50
CA MET A 128 17.74 30.55 3.17
C MET A 128 18.84 31.50 3.70
N LYS A 129 18.91 32.76 3.26
CA LYS A 129 19.94 33.70 3.73
C LYS A 129 19.86 33.83 5.25
N LEU A 130 20.94 33.43 5.89
CA LEU A 130 21.25 33.77 7.28
C LEU A 130 21.67 35.22 7.25
N ASP A 131 20.73 36.13 7.55
CA ASP A 131 21.06 37.54 7.67
C ASP A 131 22.19 37.75 8.68
N THR A 132 23.27 38.37 8.21
CA THR A 132 24.43 38.75 9.04
C THR A 132 24.08 39.77 10.14
N HIS A 133 22.85 40.26 10.19
CA HIS A 133 22.38 41.26 11.13
C HIS A 133 20.96 41.04 11.68
N GLY A 134 20.60 39.84 12.16
CA GLY A 134 19.60 39.85 13.23
C GLY A 134 18.40 38.95 13.17
N ASP A 135 18.04 38.21 12.14
CA ASP A 135 16.92 37.27 12.28
C ASP A 135 17.14 35.90 11.62
N SER A 136 18.21 35.21 12.03
CA SER A 136 18.51 33.80 11.69
C SER A 136 17.39 32.81 12.07
N ASN A 137 16.33 33.30 12.65
CA ASN A 137 15.27 32.49 13.26
C ASN A 137 14.18 32.10 12.26
N GLU A 138 13.86 32.92 11.27
CA GLU A 138 12.84 32.62 10.25
C GLU A 138 13.39 31.63 9.23
N SER A 139 14.62 31.85 8.77
CA SER A 139 15.30 30.91 7.88
C SER A 139 15.45 29.52 8.51
N ARG A 140 15.76 29.45 9.81
CA ARG A 140 15.79 28.17 10.54
C ARG A 140 14.42 27.50 10.63
N LEU A 141 13.34 28.27 10.77
CA LEU A 141 11.98 27.75 10.78
C LEU A 141 11.61 27.19 9.39
N ASN A 142 11.94 27.93 8.33
CA ASN A 142 11.72 27.47 6.96
C ASN A 142 12.51 26.19 6.66
N ALA A 143 13.77 26.13 7.10
CA ALA A 143 14.60 24.94 7.02
C ALA A 143 14.00 23.76 7.79
N ALA A 144 13.53 23.98 9.00
CA ALA A 144 12.89 22.96 9.82
C ALA A 144 11.64 22.37 9.13
N ARG A 145 10.78 23.21 8.58
CA ARG A 145 9.59 22.78 7.85
C ARG A 145 9.95 22.02 6.57
N CYS A 146 10.95 22.52 5.84
CA CYS A 146 11.47 21.84 4.65
C CYS A 146 11.92 20.41 4.98
N LEU A 147 12.73 20.23 6.00
CA LEU A 147 13.23 18.92 6.45
C LEU A 147 12.11 18.00 6.96
N ALA A 148 11.12 18.54 7.69
CA ALA A 148 9.99 17.77 8.18
C ALA A 148 9.11 17.23 7.03
N GLU A 149 8.86 18.04 6.00
CA GLU A 149 8.14 17.62 4.80
C GLU A 149 8.90 16.54 4.01
N GLN A 150 10.22 16.68 3.88
CA GLN A 150 11.07 15.67 3.25
C GLN A 150 11.06 14.37 4.06
N GLY A 151 11.16 14.45 5.38
CA GLY A 151 11.02 13.28 6.26
C GLY A 151 9.68 12.57 6.08
N TYR A 152 8.60 13.33 5.92
CA TYR A 152 7.29 12.76 5.59
C TYR A 152 7.28 12.09 4.20
N ALA A 153 7.91 12.71 3.19
CA ALA A 153 7.99 12.15 1.85
C ALA A 153 8.69 10.78 1.81
N HIS A 154 9.67 10.56 2.66
CA HIS A 154 10.34 9.27 2.80
C HIS A 154 9.43 8.13 3.32
N ALA A 155 8.22 8.44 3.82
CA ALA A 155 7.23 7.43 4.17
C ALA A 155 6.58 6.76 2.95
N PHE A 156 6.72 7.34 1.75
CA PHE A 156 6.04 6.86 0.54
C PHE A 156 7.00 6.09 -0.36
N ASP A 157 6.64 4.85 -0.64
CA ASP A 157 7.33 3.97 -1.57
C ASP A 157 6.54 3.89 -2.87
N VAL A 158 7.24 4.01 -4.00
CA VAL A 158 6.68 3.78 -5.33
C VAL A 158 7.60 2.82 -6.06
N GLY A 159 7.06 1.67 -6.44
CA GLY A 159 7.79 0.64 -7.17
C GLY A 159 8.51 -0.38 -6.26
N GLN A 160 9.24 -1.29 -6.90
CA GLN A 160 9.94 -2.39 -6.25
C GLN A 160 11.19 -1.91 -5.54
N MET A 161 11.15 -1.85 -4.22
CA MET A 161 12.31 -1.59 -3.38
C MET A 161 12.68 -2.84 -2.59
N THR A 162 13.98 -3.10 -2.46
CA THR A 162 14.42 -4.14 -1.53
C THR A 162 14.16 -3.69 -0.09
N ASP A 163 13.98 -4.63 0.83
CA ASP A 163 13.87 -4.28 2.25
C ASP A 163 15.07 -3.48 2.77
N LYS A 164 16.26 -3.63 2.16
CA LYS A 164 17.44 -2.85 2.51
C LYS A 164 17.23 -1.38 2.13
N ASP A 165 16.78 -1.12 0.90
CA ASP A 165 16.52 0.24 0.41
C ASP A 165 15.42 0.90 1.24
N ASN A 166 14.36 0.14 1.57
CA ASN A 166 13.29 0.62 2.45
C ASN A 166 13.80 1.00 3.84
N MET A 167 14.70 0.20 4.43
CA MET A 167 15.30 0.53 5.72
C MET A 167 16.15 1.80 5.66
N GLU A 168 17.01 1.93 4.65
CA GLU A 168 17.87 3.10 4.47
C GLU A 168 17.02 4.37 4.31
N LYS A 169 15.97 4.30 3.51
CA LYS A 169 15.01 5.38 3.29
C LYS A 169 14.26 5.79 4.57
N LEU A 170 13.77 4.82 5.34
CA LEU A 170 13.10 5.11 6.62
C LEU A 170 14.06 5.75 7.62
N VAL A 171 15.31 5.27 7.69
CA VAL A 171 16.33 5.88 8.56
C VAL A 171 16.64 7.31 8.11
N ALA A 172 16.77 7.57 6.81
CA ALA A 172 16.94 8.92 6.28
C ALA A 172 15.77 9.83 6.67
N GLY A 173 14.52 9.38 6.51
CA GLY A 173 13.33 10.14 6.91
C GLY A 173 13.29 10.46 8.41
N ILE A 174 13.65 9.50 9.27
CA ILE A 174 13.76 9.72 10.72
C ILE A 174 14.84 10.77 11.03
N SER A 175 15.99 10.70 10.37
CA SER A 175 17.09 11.66 10.55
C SER A 175 16.69 13.07 10.13
N LEU A 176 15.99 13.22 9.01
CA LEU A 176 15.46 14.52 8.56
C LEU A 176 14.47 15.11 9.56
N CYS A 177 13.57 14.31 10.10
CA CYS A 177 12.65 14.75 11.14
C CYS A 177 13.38 15.16 12.45
N ASP A 178 14.42 14.42 12.86
CA ASP A 178 15.25 14.79 14.01
C ASP A 178 15.94 16.15 13.79
N LYS A 179 16.55 16.35 12.61
CA LYS A 179 17.14 17.64 12.22
C LYS A 179 16.08 18.75 12.24
N ALA A 180 14.89 18.51 11.68
CA ALA A 180 13.78 19.46 11.71
C ALA A 180 13.43 19.92 13.14
N VAL A 181 13.32 18.99 14.07
CA VAL A 181 13.05 19.30 15.48
C VAL A 181 14.17 20.13 16.11
N VAL A 182 15.43 19.87 15.76
CA VAL A 182 16.59 20.65 16.26
C VAL A 182 16.59 22.07 15.70
N TYR A 183 16.41 22.24 14.40
CA TYR A 183 16.38 23.54 13.74
C TYR A 183 15.23 24.42 14.26
N GLY A 184 14.05 23.80 14.44
CA GLY A 184 12.85 24.51 14.89
C GLY A 184 12.70 24.73 16.40
N LYS A 185 13.69 24.36 17.22
CA LYS A 185 13.65 24.19 18.69
C LYS A 185 12.88 25.26 19.48
N HIS A 186 12.91 26.51 19.08
CA HIS A 186 12.33 27.62 19.84
C HIS A 186 11.19 28.39 19.15
N LYS A 187 10.85 28.02 17.90
CA LYS A 187 9.90 28.79 17.07
C LYS A 187 8.74 28.00 16.50
N ILE A 188 8.84 26.68 16.50
CA ILE A 188 7.74 25.83 16.07
C ILE A 188 6.66 25.84 17.15
N SER A 189 5.41 25.94 16.74
CA SER A 189 4.30 25.71 17.64
C SER A 189 4.37 24.29 18.23
N ILE A 190 3.94 24.14 19.45
CA ILE A 190 3.96 22.84 20.12
C ILE A 190 3.10 21.81 19.35
N GLU A 191 2.04 22.24 18.70
CA GLU A 191 1.14 21.39 17.92
C GLU A 191 1.80 20.95 16.60
N GLU A 192 2.49 21.84 15.89
CA GLU A 192 3.26 21.50 14.71
C GLU A 192 4.37 20.50 15.05
N LYS A 193 5.07 20.70 16.15
CA LYS A 193 6.07 19.75 16.66
C LYS A 193 5.48 18.38 16.98
N ARG A 194 4.29 18.31 17.55
CA ARG A 194 3.59 17.06 17.83
C ARG A 194 3.19 16.32 16.57
N SER A 195 2.82 17.01 15.49
CA SER A 195 2.55 16.39 14.20
C SER A 195 3.82 15.75 13.61
N TRP A 196 4.98 16.39 13.76
CA TRP A 196 6.27 15.83 13.35
C TRP A 196 6.68 14.62 14.19
N PHE A 197 6.42 14.65 15.49
CA PHE A 197 6.63 13.48 16.36
C PHE A 197 5.76 12.30 15.95
N PHE A 198 4.51 12.55 15.57
CA PHE A 198 3.63 11.51 15.05
C PHE A 198 4.16 10.89 13.73
N THR A 199 4.60 11.71 12.79
CA THR A 199 5.23 11.26 11.54
C THR A 199 6.47 10.41 11.81
N MET A 200 7.37 10.91 12.66
CA MET A 200 8.61 10.20 13.02
C MET A 200 8.31 8.87 13.72
N ALA A 201 7.32 8.83 14.60
CA ALA A 201 6.87 7.60 15.26
C ALA A 201 6.36 6.58 14.23
N SER A 202 5.59 7.02 13.24
CA SER A 202 5.09 6.15 12.15
C SER A 202 6.24 5.55 11.33
N LEU A 203 7.28 6.34 11.01
CA LEU A 203 8.48 5.85 10.33
C LEU A 203 9.24 4.81 11.17
N CYS A 204 9.41 5.08 12.48
CA CYS A 204 10.05 4.15 13.41
C CYS A 204 9.27 2.83 13.52
N MET A 205 7.93 2.88 13.55
CA MET A 205 7.08 1.68 13.58
C MET A 205 7.25 0.81 12.32
N ARG A 206 7.25 1.44 11.14
CA ARG A 206 7.49 0.73 9.88
C ARG A 206 8.89 0.10 9.82
N LEU A 207 9.90 0.80 10.32
CA LEU A 207 11.26 0.27 10.41
C LEU A 207 11.33 -0.94 11.36
N ASP A 208 10.67 -0.88 12.53
CA ASP A 208 10.59 -2.00 13.46
C ASP A 208 9.92 -3.23 12.83
N GLU A 209 8.88 -3.05 12.02
CA GLU A 209 8.21 -4.15 11.29
C GLU A 209 9.15 -4.86 10.30
N ILE A 210 9.97 -4.10 9.56
CA ILE A 210 10.97 -4.67 8.65
C ILE A 210 12.05 -5.42 9.46
N LEU A 211 12.47 -4.87 10.59
CA LEU A 211 13.46 -5.51 11.46
C LEU A 211 12.94 -6.82 12.06
N ILE A 212 11.65 -6.88 12.43
CA ILE A 212 10.99 -8.12 12.88
C ILE A 212 11.00 -9.17 11.77
N LYS A 213 10.56 -8.81 10.56
CA LYS A 213 10.52 -9.72 9.41
C LYS A 213 11.90 -10.31 9.06
N LYS A 214 12.95 -9.53 9.25
CA LYS A 214 14.34 -9.95 8.99
C LYS A 214 15.00 -10.69 10.15
N GLU A 215 14.26 -11.00 11.21
CA GLU A 215 14.79 -11.64 12.42
C GLU A 215 16.04 -10.94 12.97
N LYS A 216 16.09 -9.60 12.81
CA LYS A 216 17.21 -8.80 13.37
C LYS A 216 17.12 -8.78 14.89
N GLY A 217 18.27 -9.00 15.52
CA GLY A 217 18.37 -9.13 16.97
C GLY A 217 17.71 -7.95 17.73
N GLU A 218 17.16 -8.24 18.87
CA GLU A 218 16.41 -7.32 19.75
C GLU A 218 17.15 -6.01 20.03
N ASN A 219 18.47 -6.07 20.14
CA ASN A 219 19.34 -4.90 20.36
C ASN A 219 19.23 -3.84 19.24
N LYS A 220 18.92 -4.24 18.01
CA LYS A 220 18.75 -3.30 16.89
C LYS A 220 17.35 -2.67 16.86
N ARG A 221 16.36 -3.35 17.42
CA ARG A 221 14.96 -2.91 17.48
C ARG A 221 14.69 -1.98 18.67
N LEU A 222 15.33 -2.27 19.81
CA LEU A 222 15.07 -1.60 21.07
C LEU A 222 15.19 -0.07 21.02
N PRO A 223 16.19 0.54 20.36
CA PRO A 223 16.27 2.00 20.24
C PRO A 223 15.06 2.60 19.51
N PHE A 224 14.60 1.96 18.44
CA PHE A 224 13.43 2.43 17.67
C PHE A 224 12.13 2.22 18.45
N TYR A 225 11.98 1.11 19.15
CA TYR A 225 10.85 0.86 20.04
C TYR A 225 10.71 1.95 21.11
N ASN A 226 11.80 2.21 21.85
CA ASN A 226 11.83 3.25 22.88
C ASN A 226 11.57 4.64 22.29
N LYS A 227 12.20 4.97 21.16
CA LYS A 227 11.99 6.26 20.47
C LYS A 227 10.53 6.42 20.06
N THR A 228 9.90 5.37 19.51
CA THR A 228 8.49 5.40 19.11
C THR A 228 7.59 5.73 20.28
N LEU A 229 7.72 5.04 21.41
CA LEU A 229 6.90 5.29 22.60
C LEU A 229 7.09 6.71 23.15
N MET A 230 8.32 7.21 23.17
CA MET A 230 8.61 8.58 23.59
C MET A 230 7.89 9.61 22.70
N LEU A 231 8.00 9.45 21.38
CA LEU A 231 7.39 10.35 20.40
C LEU A 231 5.86 10.31 20.46
N LEU A 232 5.27 9.10 20.54
CA LEU A 232 3.83 8.93 20.65
C LEU A 232 3.26 9.50 21.93
N ARG A 233 3.99 9.40 23.06
CA ARG A 233 3.60 10.03 24.32
C ARG A 233 3.44 11.54 24.17
N GLU A 234 4.33 12.21 23.47
CA GLU A 234 4.24 13.64 23.21
C GLU A 234 3.16 13.98 22.18
N ALA A 235 3.03 13.19 21.11
CA ALA A 235 1.99 13.36 20.10
C ALA A 235 0.57 13.14 20.69
N ALA A 236 0.41 12.23 21.65
CA ALA A 236 -0.86 11.98 22.34
C ALA A 236 -1.36 13.17 23.20
N LYS A 237 -0.52 14.18 23.44
CA LYS A 237 -0.90 15.44 24.11
C LYS A 237 -1.43 16.50 23.14
N SER A 238 -1.51 16.20 21.83
CA SER A 238 -2.02 17.13 20.83
C SER A 238 -3.43 17.62 21.17
N SER A 239 -3.71 18.88 20.86
CA SER A 239 -5.07 19.43 20.88
C SER A 239 -5.90 18.91 19.70
N ASN A 240 -5.25 18.46 18.63
CA ASN A 240 -5.91 17.84 17.48
C ASN A 240 -6.31 16.40 17.81
N ASN A 241 -7.62 16.15 17.84
CA ASN A 241 -8.18 14.84 18.18
C ASN A 241 -7.72 13.72 17.22
N HIS A 242 -7.44 14.03 15.97
CA HIS A 242 -6.93 13.07 14.99
C HIS A 242 -5.56 12.52 15.41
N TYR A 243 -4.56 13.38 15.61
CA TYR A 243 -3.24 12.94 16.09
C TYR A 243 -3.29 12.31 17.46
N LYS A 244 -4.13 12.84 18.35
CA LYS A 244 -4.31 12.33 19.70
C LYS A 244 -4.88 10.92 19.70
N ALA A 245 -5.96 10.65 18.95
CA ALA A 245 -6.59 9.35 18.86
C ALA A 245 -5.64 8.31 18.21
N LEU A 246 -5.02 8.66 17.08
CA LEU A 246 -4.09 7.76 16.41
C LEU A 246 -2.84 7.48 17.25
N SER A 247 -2.33 8.47 17.99
CA SER A 247 -1.20 8.24 18.90
C SER A 247 -1.54 7.23 20.00
N TRP A 248 -2.73 7.31 20.60
CA TRP A 248 -3.18 6.33 21.58
C TRP A 248 -3.34 4.93 20.96
N CYS A 249 -3.88 4.85 19.74
CA CYS A 249 -3.97 3.59 19.02
C CYS A 249 -2.57 2.99 18.77
N TYR A 250 -1.61 3.78 18.30
CA TYR A 250 -0.25 3.33 18.04
C TYR A 250 0.51 2.97 19.32
N ILE A 251 0.27 3.66 20.45
CA ILE A 251 0.79 3.24 21.76
C ILE A 251 0.29 1.84 22.10
N GLY A 252 -1.01 1.58 21.95
CA GLY A 252 -1.57 0.24 22.17
C GLY A 252 -0.92 -0.82 21.27
N MET A 253 -0.69 -0.52 19.99
CA MET A 253 0.02 -1.41 19.07
C MET A 253 1.46 -1.70 19.52
N MET A 254 2.18 -0.68 19.98
CA MET A 254 3.56 -0.86 20.44
C MET A 254 3.62 -1.70 21.72
N LEU A 255 2.70 -1.49 22.65
CA LEU A 255 2.61 -2.29 23.87
C LEU A 255 2.23 -3.75 23.55
N ASP A 256 1.30 -3.97 22.61
CA ASP A 256 0.94 -5.31 22.12
C ASP A 256 2.14 -6.03 21.48
N LYS A 257 3.02 -5.31 20.78
CA LYS A 257 4.26 -5.85 20.19
C LYS A 257 5.36 -6.18 21.23
N GLN A 258 5.22 -5.83 22.49
CA GLN A 258 6.24 -6.07 23.50
C GLN A 258 6.55 -7.57 23.67
N PHE A 259 5.57 -8.45 23.43
CA PHE A 259 5.78 -9.90 23.47
C PHE A 259 6.71 -10.44 22.38
N THR A 260 6.99 -9.64 21.33
CA THR A 260 7.96 -10.02 20.28
C THR A 260 9.43 -9.94 20.73
N PHE A 261 9.68 -9.40 21.92
CA PHE A 261 10.99 -9.52 22.58
C PHE A 261 11.00 -10.81 23.42
N SER A 262 12.06 -11.63 23.26
CA SER A 262 12.15 -12.95 23.91
C SER A 262 12.27 -12.89 25.43
N THR A 263 12.83 -11.78 25.93
CA THR A 263 12.87 -11.42 27.36
C THR A 263 12.55 -9.93 27.45
N THR A 264 12.07 -9.45 28.62
CA THR A 264 11.99 -8.00 28.81
C THR A 264 13.41 -7.44 28.76
N PRO A 265 13.87 -6.82 27.65
CA PRO A 265 15.26 -6.40 27.54
C PRO A 265 15.56 -5.39 28.65
N MET A 266 16.72 -5.51 29.30
CA MET A 266 17.21 -4.44 30.13
C MET A 266 17.38 -3.21 29.24
N GLY A 267 16.60 -2.14 29.53
CA GLY A 267 16.59 -0.91 28.73
C GLY A 267 15.31 -0.62 27.95
N ILE A 268 14.25 -1.42 28.09
CA ILE A 268 12.90 -0.95 27.71
C ILE A 268 12.52 0.19 28.65
N HIS A 269 12.34 1.38 28.05
CA HIS A 269 11.75 2.52 28.73
C HIS A 269 10.25 2.51 28.52
N ASP A 270 9.50 2.42 29.61
CA ASP A 270 8.03 2.38 29.55
C ASP A 270 7.37 3.74 29.33
N TYR A 271 8.13 4.81 29.51
CA TYR A 271 7.64 6.21 29.40
C TYR A 271 6.34 6.49 30.17
N GLY A 272 6.07 5.76 31.25
CA GLY A 272 4.86 5.87 32.06
C GLY A 272 3.70 5.03 31.60
N PHE A 273 3.94 4.06 30.72
CA PHE A 273 2.94 3.08 30.25
C PHE A 273 3.09 1.70 30.94
N SER A 274 3.93 1.58 31.97
CA SER A 274 4.11 0.34 32.71
C SER A 274 2.77 -0.14 33.29
N GLY A 275 2.42 -1.40 33.00
CA GLY A 275 1.15 -1.98 33.45
C GLY A 275 -0.09 -1.47 32.71
N THR A 276 0.06 -0.68 31.66
CA THR A 276 -1.07 -0.26 30.81
C THR A 276 -1.43 -1.39 29.85
N ASP A 277 -2.70 -1.78 29.85
CA ASP A 277 -3.22 -2.75 28.86
C ASP A 277 -3.31 -2.08 27.48
N PRO A 278 -2.80 -2.70 26.39
CA PRO A 278 -3.06 -2.26 25.04
C PRO A 278 -4.53 -1.94 24.74
N LEU A 279 -5.47 -2.72 25.30
CA LEU A 279 -6.91 -2.51 25.14
C LEU A 279 -7.38 -1.18 25.74
N ASP A 280 -6.79 -0.74 26.84
CA ASP A 280 -7.12 0.57 27.44
C ASP A 280 -6.70 1.71 26.51
N CYS A 281 -5.54 1.58 25.84
CA CYS A 281 -5.08 2.54 24.84
C CYS A 281 -6.02 2.60 23.63
N PHE A 282 -6.47 1.43 23.13
CA PHE A 282 -7.43 1.36 22.03
C PHE A 282 -8.79 1.97 22.42
N SER A 283 -9.29 1.65 23.61
CA SER A 283 -10.54 2.22 24.14
C SER A 283 -10.47 3.74 24.23
N LYS A 284 -9.35 4.27 24.70
CA LYS A 284 -9.10 5.71 24.77
C LYS A 284 -9.03 6.38 23.39
N ALA A 285 -8.41 5.72 22.42
CA ALA A 285 -8.39 6.21 21.03
C ALA A 285 -9.81 6.31 20.46
N ILE A 286 -10.64 5.31 20.67
CA ILE A 286 -12.04 5.28 20.22
C ILE A 286 -12.85 6.37 20.93
N GLU A 287 -12.69 6.54 22.24
CA GLU A 287 -13.40 7.57 23.02
C GLU A 287 -13.08 8.98 22.49
N ILE A 288 -11.80 9.27 22.19
CA ILE A 288 -11.39 10.55 21.61
C ILE A 288 -12.03 10.77 20.24
N GLY A 289 -12.10 9.72 19.42
CA GLY A 289 -12.65 9.76 18.06
C GLY A 289 -14.16 9.65 17.97
N LYS A 290 -14.88 9.39 19.07
CA LYS A 290 -16.29 8.97 19.10
C LYS A 290 -17.27 9.89 18.33
N GLY A 291 -16.97 11.18 18.25
CA GLY A 291 -17.81 12.15 17.52
C GLY A 291 -17.36 12.47 16.10
N ASP A 292 -16.27 11.86 15.63
CA ASP A 292 -15.67 12.16 14.33
C ASP A 292 -15.63 10.90 13.45
N PRO A 293 -16.50 10.83 12.41
CA PRO A 293 -16.55 9.68 11.51
C PRO A 293 -15.23 9.39 10.80
N LEU A 294 -14.43 10.41 10.49
CA LEU A 294 -13.14 10.26 9.81
C LEU A 294 -12.10 9.59 10.71
N ILE A 295 -12.03 10.02 11.98
CA ILE A 295 -11.16 9.38 12.97
C ILE A 295 -11.59 7.94 13.20
N LEU A 296 -12.88 7.70 13.39
CA LEU A 296 -13.42 6.34 13.58
C LEU A 296 -13.12 5.44 12.39
N ASN A 297 -13.31 5.93 11.16
CA ASN A 297 -12.98 5.15 9.96
C ASN A 297 -11.48 4.80 9.90
N ARG A 298 -10.61 5.73 10.27
CA ARG A 298 -9.16 5.50 10.28
C ARG A 298 -8.77 4.47 11.36
N LEU A 299 -9.36 4.55 12.54
CA LEU A 299 -9.20 3.54 13.58
C LEU A 299 -9.71 2.16 13.12
N ALA A 300 -10.87 2.10 12.47
CA ALA A 300 -11.42 0.86 11.93
C ALA A 300 -10.46 0.18 10.95
N LYS A 301 -9.84 0.95 10.05
CA LYS A 301 -8.81 0.44 9.12
C LYS A 301 -7.60 -0.14 9.87
N ILE A 302 -7.12 0.55 10.90
CA ILE A 302 -6.00 0.08 11.72
C ILE A 302 -6.37 -1.24 12.41
N PHE A 303 -7.55 -1.34 13.04
CA PHE A 303 -7.99 -2.57 13.69
C PHE A 303 -8.24 -3.71 12.70
N HIS A 304 -8.74 -3.40 11.52
CA HIS A 304 -8.84 -4.38 10.43
C HIS A 304 -7.47 -4.93 10.06
N PHE A 305 -6.48 -4.05 9.87
CA PHE A 305 -5.10 -4.43 9.60
C PHE A 305 -4.48 -5.28 10.72
N LEU A 306 -4.79 -4.98 11.98
CA LEU A 306 -4.34 -5.76 13.14
C LEU A 306 -5.07 -7.12 13.28
N GLY A 307 -5.99 -7.46 12.38
CA GLY A 307 -6.78 -8.67 12.45
C GLY A 307 -7.87 -8.65 13.51
N LYS A 308 -8.13 -7.50 14.17
CA LYS A 308 -9.16 -7.32 15.21
C LYS A 308 -10.50 -6.95 14.55
N GLN A 309 -11.05 -7.89 13.76
CA GLN A 309 -12.18 -7.64 12.85
C GLN A 309 -13.47 -7.21 13.57
N GLU A 310 -13.77 -7.81 14.72
CA GLU A 310 -14.96 -7.46 15.50
C GLU A 310 -14.89 -6.01 16.01
N MET A 311 -13.74 -5.59 16.50
CA MET A 311 -13.51 -4.20 16.91
C MET A 311 -13.62 -3.25 15.71
N ALA A 312 -13.01 -3.60 14.58
CA ALA A 312 -13.07 -2.82 13.35
C ALA A 312 -14.52 -2.63 12.88
N THR A 313 -15.31 -3.69 12.85
CA THR A 313 -16.74 -3.64 12.50
C THR A 313 -17.53 -2.75 13.48
N GLY A 314 -17.30 -2.92 14.80
CA GLY A 314 -17.92 -2.09 15.83
C GLY A 314 -17.64 -0.60 15.64
N ILE A 315 -16.39 -0.25 15.31
CA ILE A 315 -15.98 1.14 15.07
C ILE A 315 -16.61 1.68 13.78
N CYS A 316 -16.69 0.89 12.71
CA CYS A 316 -17.43 1.30 11.49
C CYS A 316 -18.91 1.57 11.81
N ASN A 317 -19.56 0.72 12.62
CA ASN A 317 -20.94 0.93 13.04
C ASN A 317 -21.10 2.23 13.84
N MET A 318 -20.13 2.58 14.69
CA MET A 318 -20.11 3.88 15.38
C MET A 318 -19.99 5.05 14.40
N ALA A 319 -19.09 4.95 13.41
CA ALA A 319 -18.91 5.98 12.38
C ALA A 319 -20.18 6.19 11.56
N LEU A 320 -20.87 5.10 11.19
CA LEU A 320 -22.13 5.14 10.44
C LEU A 320 -23.30 5.61 11.31
N SER A 321 -23.28 5.33 12.61
CA SER A 321 -24.28 5.88 13.55
C SER A 321 -24.12 7.39 13.74
N ALA A 322 -22.88 7.89 13.69
CA ALA A 322 -22.60 9.33 13.78
C ALA A 322 -22.98 10.08 12.50
N LEU A 323 -22.76 9.47 11.32
CA LEU A 323 -23.06 10.06 10.01
C LEU A 323 -23.48 8.96 9.04
N GLN A 324 -24.80 8.87 8.76
CA GLN A 324 -25.37 7.82 7.92
C GLN A 324 -25.35 8.15 6.42
N ASP A 325 -25.24 9.43 6.04
CA ASP A 325 -25.29 9.83 4.63
C ASP A 325 -24.09 9.27 3.84
N PRO A 326 -24.31 8.37 2.87
CA PRO A 326 -23.20 7.81 2.09
C PRO A 326 -22.41 8.87 1.30
N LYS A 327 -23.02 10.01 0.95
CA LYS A 327 -22.34 11.12 0.26
C LYS A 327 -21.23 11.73 1.10
N LEU A 328 -21.42 11.74 2.41
CA LEU A 328 -20.49 12.36 3.34
C LEU A 328 -19.62 11.34 4.07
N ASN A 329 -20.03 10.08 4.13
CA ASN A 329 -19.34 9.01 4.90
C ASN A 329 -19.14 7.72 4.10
N TRP A 330 -18.99 7.81 2.77
CA TRP A 330 -18.80 6.64 1.89
C TRP A 330 -17.62 5.76 2.33
N GLN A 331 -16.60 6.34 2.96
CA GLN A 331 -15.42 5.65 3.44
C GLN A 331 -15.71 4.60 4.49
N ALA A 332 -16.63 4.88 5.42
CA ALA A 332 -17.01 3.94 6.47
C ALA A 332 -17.77 2.74 5.91
N TYR A 333 -18.62 2.95 4.90
CA TYR A 333 -19.28 1.87 4.16
C TYR A 333 -18.26 0.99 3.42
N CYS A 334 -17.34 1.58 2.65
CA CYS A 334 -16.27 0.82 1.98
C CYS A 334 -15.41 0.04 2.96
N THR A 335 -15.01 0.67 4.08
CA THR A 335 -14.19 -0.01 5.09
C THR A 335 -14.94 -1.19 5.71
N ARG A 336 -16.22 -1.02 6.04
CA ARG A 336 -17.04 -2.09 6.64
C ARG A 336 -17.28 -3.24 5.65
N SER A 337 -17.55 -2.92 4.38
CA SER A 337 -17.64 -3.91 3.31
C SER A 337 -16.35 -4.74 3.18
N GLN A 338 -15.18 -4.08 3.17
CA GLN A 338 -13.89 -4.76 3.15
C GLN A 338 -13.71 -5.69 4.35
N ILE A 339 -14.07 -5.25 5.54
CA ILE A 339 -13.99 -6.07 6.77
C ILE A 339 -14.86 -7.32 6.63
N TYR A 340 -16.11 -7.18 6.20
CA TYR A 340 -17.03 -8.31 6.00
C TYR A 340 -16.49 -9.28 4.95
N PHE A 341 -16.01 -8.76 3.83
CA PHE A 341 -15.42 -9.57 2.76
C PHE A 341 -14.18 -10.35 3.27
N TRP A 342 -13.27 -9.70 3.98
CA TRP A 342 -12.09 -10.35 4.56
C TRP A 342 -12.43 -11.38 5.63
N MET A 343 -13.45 -11.14 6.45
CA MET A 343 -13.95 -12.15 7.40
C MET A 343 -14.42 -13.39 6.65
N TYR A 344 -15.19 -13.21 5.58
CA TYR A 344 -15.65 -14.31 4.74
C TYR A 344 -14.49 -15.10 4.11
N VAL A 345 -13.55 -14.42 3.47
CA VAL A 345 -12.39 -15.06 2.80
C VAL A 345 -11.52 -15.81 3.82
N ARG A 346 -11.25 -15.22 4.98
CA ARG A 346 -10.50 -15.87 6.06
C ARG A 346 -11.18 -17.16 6.53
N ASP A 347 -12.47 -17.12 6.75
CA ASP A 347 -13.23 -18.28 7.23
C ASP A 347 -13.34 -19.34 6.12
N LEU A 348 -13.41 -18.93 4.85
CA LEU A 348 -13.33 -19.80 3.68
C LEU A 348 -11.99 -20.56 3.62
N GLU A 349 -10.87 -19.84 3.77
CA GLU A 349 -9.55 -20.48 3.78
C GLU A 349 -9.40 -21.48 4.94
N ARG A 350 -9.90 -21.12 6.12
CA ARG A 350 -9.93 -22.05 7.26
C ARG A 350 -10.78 -23.30 6.99
N ALA A 351 -11.95 -23.13 6.36
CA ALA A 351 -12.81 -24.25 5.96
C ALA A 351 -12.11 -25.19 4.95
N LYS A 352 -11.42 -24.62 3.95
CA LYS A 352 -10.63 -25.41 2.97
C LYS A 352 -9.50 -26.20 3.63
N LEU A 353 -8.93 -25.70 4.71
CA LEU A 353 -7.89 -26.40 5.50
C LEU A 353 -8.48 -27.39 6.51
N GLY A 354 -9.81 -27.48 6.62
CA GLY A 354 -10.48 -28.31 7.64
C GLY A 354 -10.35 -27.78 9.06
N LEU A 355 -10.03 -26.50 9.23
CA LEU A 355 -9.79 -25.84 10.52
C LEU A 355 -11.01 -25.07 11.05
N GLY A 356 -12.15 -25.13 10.35
CA GLY A 356 -13.37 -24.40 10.70
C GLY A 356 -14.60 -24.89 9.95
N GLY A 357 -15.77 -24.33 10.28
CA GLY A 357 -17.01 -24.52 9.53
C GLY A 357 -17.05 -23.72 8.23
N LEU A 358 -18.14 -23.90 7.46
CA LEU A 358 -18.39 -23.09 6.27
C LEU A 358 -18.51 -21.60 6.64
N PRO A 359 -18.00 -20.70 5.78
CA PRO A 359 -18.09 -19.27 6.04
C PRO A 359 -19.54 -18.78 6.03
N ASP A 360 -19.84 -17.79 6.84
CA ASP A 360 -21.17 -17.17 6.90
C ASP A 360 -21.42 -16.29 5.67
N ARG A 361 -22.33 -16.71 4.80
CA ARG A 361 -22.69 -15.95 3.58
C ARG A 361 -23.40 -14.62 3.86
N THR A 362 -23.90 -14.40 5.07
CA THR A 362 -24.49 -13.09 5.45
C THR A 362 -23.44 -11.98 5.42
N LEU A 363 -22.17 -12.31 5.62
CA LEU A 363 -21.05 -11.37 5.47
C LEU A 363 -20.95 -10.80 4.04
N LEU A 364 -21.15 -11.65 3.01
CA LEU A 364 -21.18 -11.19 1.61
C LEU A 364 -22.41 -10.31 1.32
N THR A 365 -23.57 -10.68 1.87
CA THR A 365 -24.80 -9.88 1.72
C THR A 365 -24.63 -8.49 2.34
N ASN A 366 -24.05 -8.43 3.55
CA ASN A 366 -23.78 -7.17 4.24
C ASN A 366 -22.73 -6.33 3.46
N ALA A 367 -21.66 -6.96 2.97
CA ALA A 367 -20.66 -6.28 2.16
C ALA A 367 -21.27 -5.69 0.86
N LYS A 368 -22.11 -6.47 0.19
CA LYS A 368 -22.83 -6.02 -1.02
C LYS A 368 -23.71 -4.81 -0.73
N SER A 369 -24.51 -4.86 0.34
CA SER A 369 -25.40 -3.76 0.74
C SER A 369 -24.65 -2.46 1.03
N ASP A 370 -23.48 -2.56 1.70
CA ASP A 370 -22.62 -1.41 1.95
C ASP A 370 -22.08 -0.81 0.64
N LEU A 371 -21.61 -1.66 -0.28
CA LEU A 371 -21.11 -1.22 -1.57
C LEU A 371 -22.21 -0.63 -2.47
N GLU A 372 -23.42 -1.19 -2.47
CA GLU A 372 -24.58 -0.63 -3.16
C GLU A 372 -24.90 0.79 -2.68
N SER A 373 -24.77 1.05 -1.37
CA SER A 373 -24.97 2.38 -0.81
C SER A 373 -23.94 3.42 -1.29
N VAL A 374 -22.77 2.98 -1.73
CA VAL A 374 -21.65 3.84 -2.12
C VAL A 374 -21.50 3.98 -3.62
N ILE A 375 -21.80 2.93 -4.39
CA ILE A 375 -21.44 2.85 -5.81
C ILE A 375 -22.10 3.96 -6.67
N ASP A 376 -23.27 4.43 -6.26
CA ASP A 376 -23.97 5.52 -6.94
C ASP A 376 -23.44 6.91 -6.56
N VAL A 377 -22.78 7.01 -5.42
CA VAL A 377 -22.30 8.26 -4.84
C VAL A 377 -20.82 8.50 -5.11
N TYR A 378 -20.04 7.44 -5.01
CA TYR A 378 -18.59 7.44 -5.23
C TYR A 378 -18.19 6.28 -6.16
N PRO A 379 -18.60 6.29 -7.43
CA PRO A 379 -18.19 5.28 -8.39
C PRO A 379 -16.70 5.42 -8.70
N CYS A 380 -15.92 4.42 -8.36
CA CYS A 380 -14.48 4.38 -8.66
C CYS A 380 -14.03 2.95 -8.98
N LEU A 381 -12.83 2.83 -9.54
CA LEU A 381 -12.22 1.55 -9.87
C LEU A 381 -12.31 0.56 -8.71
N LYS A 382 -11.97 1.02 -7.49
CA LYS A 382 -11.93 0.20 -6.29
C LYS A 382 -13.30 -0.32 -5.88
N THR A 383 -14.33 0.54 -5.87
CA THR A 383 -15.70 0.14 -5.50
C THR A 383 -16.27 -0.90 -6.45
N TYR A 384 -16.01 -0.77 -7.76
CA TYR A 384 -16.43 -1.77 -8.74
C TYR A 384 -15.65 -3.08 -8.63
N LEU A 385 -14.34 -3.04 -8.36
CA LEU A 385 -13.54 -4.25 -8.13
C LEU A 385 -14.05 -5.01 -6.89
N GLU A 386 -14.26 -4.32 -5.78
CA GLU A 386 -14.77 -4.91 -4.54
C GLU A 386 -16.18 -5.50 -4.72
N MET A 387 -17.07 -4.77 -5.40
CA MET A 387 -18.40 -5.28 -5.74
C MET A 387 -18.30 -6.55 -6.61
N GLY A 388 -17.43 -6.54 -7.62
CA GLY A 388 -17.20 -7.70 -8.48
C GLY A 388 -16.71 -8.91 -7.69
N GLN A 389 -15.80 -8.72 -6.74
CA GLN A 389 -15.30 -9.79 -5.86
C GLN A 389 -16.42 -10.35 -4.98
N VAL A 390 -17.20 -9.50 -4.32
CA VAL A 390 -18.33 -9.92 -3.49
C VAL A 390 -19.34 -10.70 -4.31
N CYS A 391 -19.73 -10.19 -5.47
CA CYS A 391 -20.68 -10.86 -6.37
C CYS A 391 -20.16 -12.21 -6.89
N TYR A 392 -18.86 -12.32 -7.21
CA TYR A 392 -18.26 -13.60 -7.58
C TYR A 392 -18.44 -14.65 -6.47
N TYR A 393 -18.06 -14.33 -5.24
CA TYR A 393 -18.18 -15.26 -4.12
C TYR A 393 -19.64 -15.55 -3.73
N MET A 394 -20.57 -14.66 -4.03
CA MET A 394 -22.02 -14.96 -3.93
C MET A 394 -22.48 -15.96 -4.98
N GLY A 395 -21.90 -15.91 -6.17
CA GLY A 395 -22.28 -16.76 -7.31
C GLY A 395 -21.71 -18.17 -7.31
N VAL A 396 -20.66 -18.43 -6.50
CA VAL A 396 -19.97 -19.73 -6.48
C VAL A 396 -20.13 -20.46 -5.14
N ASP A 397 -19.94 -21.79 -5.16
CA ASP A 397 -19.90 -22.58 -3.92
C ASP A 397 -18.62 -22.27 -3.13
N ALA A 398 -18.76 -22.20 -1.80
CA ALA A 398 -17.66 -21.84 -0.93
C ALA A 398 -16.50 -22.86 -0.95
N VAL A 399 -16.79 -24.13 -1.11
CA VAL A 399 -15.78 -25.21 -1.09
C VAL A 399 -15.40 -25.66 -2.48
N GLN A 400 -16.37 -25.68 -3.39
CA GLN A 400 -16.21 -26.07 -4.79
C GLN A 400 -16.24 -24.83 -5.68
N GLU A 401 -15.15 -24.09 -5.74
CA GLU A 401 -15.07 -22.78 -6.43
C GLU A 401 -15.52 -22.79 -7.90
N LEU A 402 -15.48 -23.94 -8.57
CA LEU A 402 -15.95 -24.09 -9.95
C LEU A 402 -17.44 -24.47 -10.05
N MET A 403 -18.13 -24.62 -8.92
CA MET A 403 -19.55 -24.91 -8.90
C MET A 403 -20.34 -23.61 -8.86
N LEU A 404 -21.06 -23.35 -9.95
CA LEU A 404 -21.98 -22.21 -10.08
C LEU A 404 -23.23 -22.46 -9.24
N ILE A 405 -23.54 -21.52 -8.33
CA ILE A 405 -24.75 -21.54 -7.50
C ILE A 405 -25.76 -20.49 -8.01
N ASP A 406 -25.26 -19.30 -8.33
CA ASP A 406 -26.09 -18.16 -8.76
C ASP A 406 -25.42 -17.47 -9.95
N GLU A 407 -25.97 -17.71 -11.13
CA GLU A 407 -25.48 -17.14 -12.40
C GLU A 407 -25.66 -15.63 -12.45
N ASP A 408 -26.74 -15.09 -11.86
CA ASP A 408 -27.02 -13.66 -11.87
C ASP A 408 -25.94 -12.89 -11.08
N SER A 409 -25.48 -13.43 -9.96
CA SER A 409 -24.38 -12.86 -9.20
C SER A 409 -23.07 -12.87 -10.00
N VAL A 410 -22.74 -13.96 -10.72
CA VAL A 410 -21.55 -14.01 -11.58
C VAL A 410 -21.65 -13.03 -12.75
N ASN A 411 -22.82 -12.91 -13.35
CA ASN A 411 -23.06 -11.92 -14.41
C ASN A 411 -22.94 -10.48 -13.89
N HIS A 412 -23.42 -10.21 -12.68
CA HIS A 412 -23.24 -8.91 -12.04
C HIS A 412 -21.75 -8.63 -11.76
N ALA A 413 -21.00 -9.63 -11.32
CA ALA A 413 -19.55 -9.49 -11.18
C ALA A 413 -18.88 -9.08 -12.50
N LEU A 414 -19.22 -9.73 -13.61
CA LEU A 414 -18.71 -9.37 -14.94
C LEU A 414 -19.08 -7.93 -15.36
N VAL A 415 -20.30 -7.46 -15.05
CA VAL A 415 -20.71 -6.08 -15.29
C VAL A 415 -19.87 -5.11 -14.47
N CYS A 416 -19.63 -5.40 -13.19
CA CYS A 416 -18.76 -4.58 -12.34
C CYS A 416 -17.32 -4.54 -12.85
N ILE A 417 -16.78 -5.68 -13.28
CA ILE A 417 -15.45 -5.76 -13.90
C ILE A 417 -15.38 -4.91 -15.18
N ALA A 418 -16.40 -4.98 -16.03
CA ALA A 418 -16.47 -4.16 -17.25
C ALA A 418 -16.43 -2.67 -16.92
N LYS A 419 -17.23 -2.22 -15.94
CA LYS A 419 -17.21 -0.83 -15.46
C LYS A 419 -15.88 -0.45 -14.84
N ALA A 420 -15.23 -1.34 -14.08
CA ALA A 420 -13.91 -1.10 -13.52
C ALA A 420 -12.84 -0.93 -14.60
N THR A 421 -12.96 -1.65 -15.73
CA THR A 421 -11.99 -1.55 -16.85
C THR A 421 -12.15 -0.26 -17.66
N GLU A 422 -13.25 0.47 -17.53
CA GLU A 422 -13.43 1.80 -18.16
C GLU A 422 -12.56 2.87 -17.49
N TYR A 423 -12.15 2.66 -16.23
CA TYR A 423 -11.19 3.54 -15.56
C TYR A 423 -9.78 3.35 -16.11
N ASP A 424 -9.01 4.43 -16.13
CA ASP A 424 -7.66 4.52 -16.73
C ASP A 424 -6.70 3.38 -16.29
N LEU A 425 -6.80 2.93 -15.03
CA LEU A 425 -5.97 1.85 -14.49
C LEU A 425 -6.59 0.44 -14.63
N GLY A 426 -7.88 0.34 -14.97
CA GLY A 426 -8.60 -0.93 -14.92
C GLY A 426 -7.96 -2.05 -15.75
N ASN A 427 -7.51 -1.73 -16.97
CA ASN A 427 -6.88 -2.70 -17.85
C ASN A 427 -5.47 -3.15 -17.41
N THR A 428 -4.86 -2.47 -16.45
CA THR A 428 -3.50 -2.73 -15.96
C THR A 428 -3.48 -3.45 -14.60
N LEU A 429 -4.65 -3.68 -13.99
CA LEU A 429 -4.75 -4.37 -12.72
C LEU A 429 -4.84 -5.89 -12.90
N PRO A 430 -3.86 -6.66 -12.38
CA PRO A 430 -3.90 -8.11 -12.46
C PRO A 430 -5.11 -8.71 -11.73
N GLU A 431 -5.56 -8.09 -10.63
CA GLU A 431 -6.70 -8.53 -9.84
C GLU A 431 -8.02 -8.52 -10.65
N LEU A 432 -8.21 -7.54 -11.54
CA LEU A 432 -9.39 -7.49 -12.42
C LEU A 432 -9.33 -8.60 -13.48
N GLN A 433 -8.17 -8.87 -14.05
CA GLN A 433 -8.00 -9.95 -15.02
C GLN A 433 -8.18 -11.31 -14.36
N LEU A 434 -7.63 -11.52 -13.17
CA LEU A 434 -7.82 -12.73 -12.37
C LEU A 434 -9.31 -12.95 -12.07
N LEU A 435 -10.01 -11.94 -11.56
CA LEU A 435 -11.43 -12.04 -11.23
C LEU A 435 -12.28 -12.31 -12.48
N LYS A 436 -11.98 -11.66 -13.61
CA LYS A 436 -12.64 -11.91 -14.90
C LYS A 436 -12.43 -13.35 -15.35
N GLY A 437 -11.18 -13.84 -15.28
CA GLY A 437 -10.85 -15.23 -15.61
C GLY A 437 -11.62 -16.23 -14.76
N LYS A 438 -11.71 -16.01 -13.44
CA LYS A 438 -12.48 -16.84 -12.52
C LYS A 438 -13.98 -16.86 -12.88
N CYS A 439 -14.58 -15.73 -13.18
CA CYS A 439 -15.99 -15.68 -13.61
C CYS A 439 -16.22 -16.45 -14.92
N LEU A 440 -15.33 -16.30 -15.90
CA LEU A 440 -15.43 -17.00 -17.18
C LEU A 440 -15.20 -18.50 -17.04
N GLN A 441 -14.26 -18.92 -16.18
CA GLN A 441 -13.99 -20.32 -15.88
C GLN A 441 -15.23 -21.02 -15.29
N VAL A 442 -15.90 -20.39 -14.31
CA VAL A 442 -17.14 -20.91 -13.71
C VAL A 442 -18.27 -21.00 -14.73
N LYS A 443 -18.31 -20.13 -15.72
CA LYS A 443 -19.28 -20.17 -16.81
C LYS A 443 -18.94 -21.17 -17.92
N GLY A 444 -17.80 -21.87 -17.83
CA GLY A 444 -17.33 -22.82 -18.85
C GLY A 444 -16.72 -22.17 -20.10
N GLU A 445 -16.33 -20.90 -20.01
CA GLU A 445 -15.66 -20.14 -21.07
C GLU A 445 -14.13 -20.24 -20.93
N GLU A 446 -13.58 -21.45 -20.90
CA GLU A 446 -12.18 -21.71 -20.55
C GLU A 446 -11.18 -21.01 -21.47
N GLN A 447 -11.48 -20.87 -22.78
CA GLN A 447 -10.60 -20.19 -23.73
C GLN A 447 -10.40 -18.73 -23.30
N ASN A 448 -11.50 -18.02 -23.07
CA ASN A 448 -11.48 -16.63 -22.63
C ASN A 448 -10.87 -16.48 -21.23
N ALA A 449 -11.12 -17.45 -20.35
CA ALA A 449 -10.53 -17.48 -19.01
C ALA A 449 -9.01 -17.61 -19.07
N SER A 450 -8.47 -18.50 -19.94
CA SER A 450 -7.02 -18.66 -20.09
C SER A 450 -6.32 -17.37 -20.50
N GLU A 451 -6.90 -16.62 -21.46
CA GLU A 451 -6.35 -15.32 -21.89
C GLU A 451 -6.35 -14.29 -20.75
N CYS A 452 -7.39 -14.29 -19.92
CA CYS A 452 -7.44 -13.40 -18.75
C CYS A 452 -6.37 -13.76 -17.72
N PHE A 453 -6.15 -15.05 -17.44
CA PHE A 453 -5.12 -15.47 -16.48
C PHE A 453 -3.70 -15.22 -17.01
N LYS A 454 -3.42 -15.46 -18.30
CA LYS A 454 -2.15 -15.11 -18.95
C LYS A 454 -1.86 -13.63 -18.77
N LYS A 455 -2.83 -12.78 -19.13
CA LYS A 455 -2.71 -11.32 -18.96
C LYS A 455 -2.53 -10.91 -17.50
N ALA A 456 -3.21 -11.56 -16.56
CA ALA A 456 -3.03 -11.30 -15.14
C ALA A 456 -1.58 -11.58 -14.71
N ILE A 457 -1.01 -12.73 -15.06
CA ILE A 457 0.39 -13.08 -14.76
C ILE A 457 1.36 -12.06 -15.38
N GLU A 458 1.13 -11.62 -16.62
CA GLU A 458 1.97 -10.60 -17.27
C GLU A 458 1.96 -9.26 -16.52
N LEU A 459 0.81 -8.86 -15.99
CA LEU A 459 0.61 -7.61 -15.27
C LEU A 459 1.06 -7.65 -13.81
N GLU A 460 1.25 -8.84 -13.22
CA GLU A 460 1.67 -8.97 -11.83
C GLU A 460 3.09 -8.44 -11.60
N SER A 461 3.26 -7.74 -10.48
CA SER A 461 4.57 -7.33 -9.97
C SER A 461 5.11 -8.35 -8.98
N LYS A 462 6.44 -8.36 -8.77
CA LYS A 462 7.10 -9.26 -7.80
C LYS A 462 6.72 -8.97 -6.34
N ASP A 463 6.22 -7.77 -6.05
CA ASP A 463 5.93 -7.34 -4.67
C ASP A 463 4.59 -7.85 -4.12
N SER A 464 3.65 -8.17 -5.00
CA SER A 464 2.33 -8.68 -4.61
C SER A 464 1.87 -9.79 -5.57
N PRO A 465 2.59 -10.92 -5.61
CA PRO A 465 2.26 -11.99 -6.52
C PRO A 465 1.00 -12.74 -6.05
N ALA A 466 0.04 -12.91 -6.95
CA ALA A 466 -1.13 -13.75 -6.73
C ALA A 466 -0.88 -15.14 -7.34
N THR A 467 -0.16 -15.99 -6.61
CA THR A 467 0.23 -17.34 -7.11
C THR A 467 -0.96 -18.20 -7.53
N GLU A 468 -2.16 -17.92 -7.03
CA GLU A 468 -3.40 -18.57 -7.45
C GLU A 468 -3.72 -18.35 -8.93
N THR A 469 -3.26 -17.23 -9.54
CA THR A 469 -3.43 -16.96 -10.98
C THR A 469 -2.77 -18.06 -11.82
N PHE A 470 -1.55 -18.45 -11.45
CA PHE A 470 -0.83 -19.53 -12.10
C PHE A 470 -1.56 -20.86 -11.95
N ARG A 471 -2.11 -21.18 -10.77
CA ARG A 471 -2.92 -22.38 -10.55
C ARG A 471 -4.13 -22.42 -11.48
N HIS A 472 -4.93 -21.36 -11.51
CA HIS A 472 -6.12 -21.27 -12.36
C HIS A 472 -5.76 -21.41 -13.85
N LEU A 473 -4.65 -20.81 -14.30
CA LEU A 473 -4.19 -20.98 -15.67
C LEU A 473 -3.88 -22.44 -15.98
N MET A 474 -3.15 -23.14 -15.11
CA MET A 474 -2.84 -24.56 -15.30
C MET A 474 -4.10 -25.44 -15.32
N GLU A 475 -5.04 -25.20 -14.42
CA GLU A 475 -6.32 -25.94 -14.37
C GLU A 475 -7.14 -25.74 -15.65
N VAL A 476 -7.21 -24.51 -16.17
CA VAL A 476 -7.93 -24.20 -17.42
C VAL A 476 -7.23 -24.83 -18.63
N LEU A 477 -5.90 -24.80 -18.73
CA LEU A 477 -5.16 -25.45 -19.82
C LEU A 477 -5.39 -26.98 -19.84
N LEU A 478 -5.42 -27.62 -18.68
CA LEU A 478 -5.75 -29.03 -18.55
C LEU A 478 -7.20 -29.33 -18.94
N SER A 479 -8.14 -28.46 -18.58
CA SER A 479 -9.56 -28.55 -18.98
C SER A 479 -9.71 -28.44 -20.50
N LEU A 480 -9.06 -27.46 -21.13
CA LEU A 480 -9.06 -27.30 -22.60
C LEU A 480 -8.51 -28.52 -23.32
N TYR A 481 -7.46 -29.14 -22.77
CA TYR A 481 -6.88 -30.38 -23.31
C TYR A 481 -7.84 -31.55 -23.14
N SER A 482 -8.45 -31.71 -21.98
CA SER A 482 -9.43 -32.81 -21.74
C SER A 482 -10.65 -32.72 -22.66
N GLN A 483 -11.04 -31.50 -23.02
CA GLN A 483 -12.12 -31.21 -23.96
C GLN A 483 -11.68 -31.27 -25.44
N SER A 484 -10.44 -31.67 -25.72
CA SER A 484 -9.86 -31.72 -27.08
C SER A 484 -9.89 -30.36 -27.82
N LYS A 485 -9.91 -29.25 -27.10
CA LYS A 485 -9.84 -27.87 -27.65
C LYS A 485 -8.40 -27.46 -27.98
N ILE A 486 -7.41 -28.07 -27.32
CA ILE A 486 -5.97 -27.95 -27.62
C ILE A 486 -5.34 -29.34 -27.70
N ASP A 487 -4.30 -29.46 -28.51
CA ASP A 487 -3.54 -30.71 -28.65
C ASP A 487 -2.44 -30.83 -27.58
N ALA A 488 -1.83 -32.00 -27.48
CA ALA A 488 -0.81 -32.28 -26.48
C ALA A 488 0.48 -31.44 -26.69
N GLU A 489 0.84 -31.13 -27.94
CA GLU A 489 2.03 -30.37 -28.26
C GLU A 489 1.87 -28.92 -27.80
N THR A 490 0.74 -28.29 -28.12
CA THR A 490 0.36 -26.96 -27.66
C THR A 490 0.31 -26.90 -26.14
N LEU A 491 -0.32 -27.89 -25.48
CA LEU A 491 -0.36 -27.91 -24.01
C LEU A 491 1.04 -27.98 -23.40
N ILE A 492 1.94 -28.82 -23.93
CA ILE A 492 3.31 -28.95 -23.42
C ILE A 492 4.07 -27.62 -23.57
N GLN A 493 3.93 -26.93 -24.71
CA GLN A 493 4.57 -25.63 -24.95
C GLN A 493 4.05 -24.58 -23.97
N GLU A 494 2.74 -24.49 -23.78
CA GLU A 494 2.11 -23.55 -22.84
C GLU A 494 2.56 -23.83 -21.40
N VAL A 495 2.51 -25.09 -20.96
CA VAL A 495 2.95 -25.45 -19.60
C VAL A 495 4.43 -25.14 -19.38
N GLU A 496 5.30 -25.48 -20.35
CA GLU A 496 6.72 -25.15 -20.25
C GLU A 496 6.98 -23.66 -20.14
N PHE A 497 6.29 -22.86 -20.94
CA PHE A 497 6.42 -21.40 -20.94
C PHE A 497 5.96 -20.80 -19.59
N TRP A 498 4.73 -21.13 -19.17
CA TRP A 498 4.15 -20.51 -17.98
C TRP A 498 4.77 -21.00 -16.66
N VAL A 499 5.29 -22.22 -16.63
CA VAL A 499 6.09 -22.69 -15.49
C VAL A 499 7.39 -21.88 -15.37
N LYS A 500 8.09 -21.62 -16.48
CA LYS A 500 9.29 -20.78 -16.47
C LYS A 500 8.97 -19.35 -16.04
N GLU A 501 7.92 -18.76 -16.57
CA GLU A 501 7.46 -17.43 -16.18
C GLU A 501 7.11 -17.37 -14.69
N ALA A 502 6.37 -18.36 -14.18
CA ALA A 502 6.04 -18.44 -12.76
C ALA A 502 7.30 -18.54 -11.87
N GLN A 503 8.30 -19.32 -12.27
CA GLN A 503 9.56 -19.46 -11.52
C GLN A 503 10.39 -18.16 -11.50
N THR A 504 10.20 -17.27 -12.47
CA THR A 504 10.86 -15.94 -12.46
C THR A 504 10.15 -14.92 -11.59
N LYS A 505 8.83 -15.07 -11.42
CA LYS A 505 7.97 -14.09 -10.72
C LYS A 505 7.68 -14.46 -9.27
N TYR A 506 7.56 -15.76 -8.99
CA TYR A 506 7.10 -16.28 -7.69
C TYR A 506 8.22 -17.03 -6.96
N GLU A 507 8.07 -17.14 -5.64
CA GLU A 507 8.95 -18.01 -4.84
C GLU A 507 8.80 -19.48 -5.24
N VAL A 508 9.91 -20.21 -5.27
CA VAL A 508 9.95 -21.62 -5.71
C VAL A 508 8.99 -22.51 -4.90
N GLU A 509 8.90 -22.26 -3.59
CA GLU A 509 7.98 -23.01 -2.73
C GLU A 509 6.51 -22.75 -3.08
N SER A 510 6.17 -21.50 -3.44
CA SER A 510 4.82 -21.12 -3.85
C SER A 510 4.43 -21.77 -5.16
N VAL A 511 5.29 -21.74 -6.18
CA VAL A 511 5.07 -22.43 -7.47
C VAL A 511 4.90 -23.94 -7.26
N SER A 512 5.74 -24.53 -6.43
CA SER A 512 5.66 -25.97 -6.11
C SER A 512 4.34 -26.33 -5.41
N HIS A 513 3.87 -25.47 -4.50
CA HIS A 513 2.59 -25.66 -3.80
C HIS A 513 1.40 -25.61 -4.78
N GLU A 514 1.37 -24.59 -5.67
CA GLU A 514 0.28 -24.48 -6.65
C GLU A 514 0.29 -25.64 -7.65
N LEU A 515 1.46 -26.05 -8.15
CA LEU A 515 1.58 -27.26 -8.99
C LEU A 515 1.12 -28.53 -8.27
N GLN A 516 1.42 -28.68 -6.98
CA GLN A 516 0.95 -29.81 -6.19
C GLN A 516 -0.57 -29.82 -6.11
N THR A 517 -1.20 -28.67 -5.94
CA THR A 517 -2.67 -28.55 -5.91
C THR A 517 -3.29 -28.92 -7.25
N VAL A 518 -2.74 -28.38 -8.36
CA VAL A 518 -3.18 -28.73 -9.73
C VAL A 518 -3.07 -30.24 -9.97
N CYS A 519 -1.92 -30.84 -9.62
CA CYS A 519 -1.69 -32.29 -9.82
C CYS A 519 -2.65 -33.16 -9.02
N ARG A 520 -3.07 -32.72 -7.83
CA ARG A 520 -4.04 -33.46 -7.00
C ARG A 520 -5.46 -33.37 -7.56
N ASN A 521 -5.83 -32.17 -8.01
CA ASN A 521 -7.18 -31.92 -8.49
C ASN A 521 -7.43 -32.53 -9.88
N ASN A 522 -6.39 -32.66 -10.72
CA ASN A 522 -6.48 -33.05 -12.11
C ASN A 522 -5.61 -34.31 -12.41
N THR A 523 -5.71 -35.33 -11.59
CA THR A 523 -4.80 -36.51 -11.66
C THR A 523 -4.84 -37.24 -13.00
N ALA A 524 -6.02 -37.41 -13.62
CA ALA A 524 -6.16 -38.11 -14.88
C ALA A 524 -5.51 -37.35 -16.04
N GLU A 525 -5.75 -36.04 -16.11
CA GLU A 525 -5.19 -35.11 -17.09
C GLU A 525 -3.67 -35.02 -16.96
N ILE A 526 -3.17 -34.95 -15.74
CA ILE A 526 -1.72 -34.92 -15.45
C ILE A 526 -1.04 -36.21 -15.88
N VAL A 527 -1.65 -37.37 -15.64
CA VAL A 527 -1.09 -38.66 -16.11
C VAL A 527 -1.04 -38.70 -17.64
N SER A 528 -2.09 -38.23 -18.33
CA SER A 528 -2.11 -38.11 -19.78
C SER A 528 -1.03 -37.15 -20.30
N LEU A 529 -0.91 -35.99 -19.68
CA LEU A 529 0.10 -34.98 -19.99
C LEU A 529 1.53 -35.52 -19.77
N CYS A 530 1.79 -36.21 -18.66
CA CYS A 530 3.11 -36.83 -18.42
C CYS A 530 3.48 -37.87 -19.49
N LYS A 531 2.52 -38.68 -19.96
CA LYS A 531 2.77 -39.61 -21.06
C LYS A 531 3.14 -38.88 -22.36
N ALA A 532 2.44 -37.80 -22.69
CA ALA A 532 2.74 -36.94 -23.84
C ALA A 532 4.12 -36.28 -23.71
N MET A 533 4.45 -35.74 -22.51
CA MET A 533 5.76 -35.14 -22.22
C MET A 533 6.91 -36.15 -22.37
N ILE A 534 6.74 -37.38 -21.90
CA ILE A 534 7.73 -38.46 -22.06
C ILE A 534 7.94 -38.74 -23.54
N ALA A 535 6.87 -38.87 -24.31
CA ALA A 535 6.94 -39.11 -25.76
C ALA A 535 7.63 -37.96 -26.50
N ALA A 536 7.45 -36.72 -26.03
CA ALA A 536 8.10 -35.51 -26.57
C ALA A 536 9.53 -35.26 -26.00
N GLY A 537 10.05 -36.17 -25.16
CA GLY A 537 11.40 -36.04 -24.57
C GLY A 537 11.57 -34.95 -23.48
N LYS A 538 10.47 -34.40 -22.95
CA LYS A 538 10.45 -33.32 -21.95
C LYS A 538 10.55 -33.85 -20.51
N MET A 539 11.60 -34.63 -20.23
CA MET A 539 11.78 -35.33 -18.95
C MET A 539 11.95 -34.37 -17.75
N ASP A 540 12.47 -33.17 -17.97
CA ASP A 540 12.66 -32.20 -16.85
C ASP A 540 11.33 -31.67 -16.35
N LEU A 541 10.35 -31.42 -17.22
CA LEU A 541 8.98 -31.05 -16.83
C LEU A 541 8.29 -32.20 -16.08
N VAL A 542 8.47 -33.43 -16.54
CA VAL A 542 7.94 -34.62 -15.85
C VAL A 542 8.52 -34.70 -14.43
N ARG A 543 9.83 -34.54 -14.28
CA ARG A 543 10.49 -34.52 -12.96
C ARG A 543 9.96 -33.44 -12.06
N LEU A 544 9.76 -32.23 -12.59
CA LEU A 544 9.22 -31.09 -11.84
C LEU A 544 7.81 -31.41 -11.30
N LEU A 545 6.91 -31.95 -12.13
CA LEU A 545 5.56 -32.35 -11.72
C LEU A 545 5.60 -33.44 -10.64
N PHE A 546 6.45 -34.48 -10.81
CA PHE A 546 6.59 -35.56 -9.82
C PHE A 546 7.22 -35.07 -8.50
N GLN A 547 8.19 -34.16 -8.54
CA GLN A 547 8.77 -33.55 -7.33
C GLN A 547 7.72 -32.74 -6.55
N SER A 548 6.85 -32.02 -7.27
CA SER A 548 5.73 -31.28 -6.67
C SER A 548 4.73 -32.22 -5.99
N ILE A 549 4.43 -33.39 -6.57
CA ILE A 549 3.51 -34.39 -5.99
C ILE A 549 4.09 -34.97 -4.69
N ASN A 550 5.39 -35.26 -4.65
CA ASN A 550 6.07 -35.95 -3.54
C ASN A 550 6.59 -35.00 -2.43
N GLY A 551 6.49 -33.69 -2.62
CA GLY A 551 6.95 -32.68 -1.66
C GLY A 551 6.22 -32.80 -0.32
N LYS A 552 6.94 -32.61 0.81
CA LYS A 552 6.33 -32.50 2.14
C LYS A 552 5.38 -31.28 2.14
N LYS A 553 4.18 -31.46 2.75
CA LYS A 553 3.23 -30.35 2.96
C LYS A 553 3.97 -29.14 3.56
N PRO A 554 4.07 -28.01 2.85
CA PRO A 554 4.57 -26.79 3.49
C PRO A 554 3.61 -26.42 4.62
N ARG A 555 4.15 -25.98 5.75
CA ARG A 555 3.31 -25.39 6.81
C ARG A 555 2.71 -24.11 6.22
N PRO A 556 1.39 -23.89 6.34
CA PRO A 556 0.78 -22.66 5.85
C PRO A 556 1.44 -21.46 6.55
N LYS A 557 2.22 -20.69 5.81
CA LYS A 557 2.58 -19.34 6.25
C LYS A 557 1.31 -18.51 6.09
N MET A 558 0.68 -18.11 7.19
CA MET A 558 -0.32 -17.06 7.16
C MET A 558 0.40 -15.79 6.66
N SER A 559 0.32 -15.51 5.39
CA SER A 559 0.76 -14.24 4.84
C SER A 559 -0.30 -13.20 5.16
N PHE A 560 -0.10 -12.44 6.22
CA PHE A 560 -0.76 -11.16 6.35
C PHE A 560 -0.24 -10.27 5.22
N ARG A 561 -1.04 -10.08 4.18
CA ARG A 561 -0.75 -9.08 3.16
C ARG A 561 -0.65 -7.73 3.86
N SER A 562 0.52 -7.12 3.81
CA SER A 562 0.70 -5.73 4.22
C SER A 562 -0.09 -4.87 3.23
N ALA A 563 -1.25 -4.39 3.63
CA ALA A 563 -1.88 -3.29 2.92
C ALA A 563 -0.93 -2.10 3.01
N SER A 564 -0.37 -1.70 1.87
CA SER A 564 0.36 -0.44 1.78
C SER A 564 -0.60 0.70 2.10
N PHE A 565 -0.25 1.50 3.11
CA PHE A 565 -0.91 2.76 3.45
C PHE A 565 -0.77 3.76 2.33
#